data_e915f3b43199b82f891d2d12fa90e7d0
#
_entry.id   e915f3b43199b82f891d2d12fa90e7d0
#
_cell.length_a   1.000
_cell.length_b   1.000
_cell.length_c   1.000
_cell.angle_alpha   90.00
_cell.angle_beta   90.00
_cell.angle_gamma   90.00
#
_symmetry.space_group_name_H-M   'P 1'
#
loop_
_entity.id
_entity.type
_entity.pdbx_description
1 polymer ?
#
loop_
_entity_poly.entity_id
_entity_poly.type
_entity_poly.pdbx_seq_one_letter_code
_entity_poly.pdbx_strand_id
1 'polypeptide(L)'
;MSNDNKPEDKKLSRRSFLSKAAAGTAGAAALGFPMISVAQSPITMRWQSTWPAKDIFHEYAQDFANRVNGMSGGRLKIEVLPAGAVVKAFDLLDAVSKGTLDGGHGVVAYWYGENSAVALWGSGPAYGMDPNMVLAWHNYGGGRQMLDDIYKSLNLDVQSFLYGPMPTQP
;
A
#
# COMPACT_ATOMS: atom_id res chain seq x y z
N MET A 1 -56.60 -9.26 -68.36
CA MET A 1 -55.61 -8.19 -68.18
C MET A 1 -55.07 -8.35 -66.79
N SER A 2 -53.94 -9.08 -66.70
CA SER A 2 -53.25 -9.39 -65.44
C SER A 2 -52.05 -8.46 -65.36
N ASN A 3 -51.93 -7.71 -64.25
CA ASN A 3 -50.86 -6.79 -64.03
C ASN A 3 -50.04 -7.32 -62.89
N ASP A 4 -49.00 -8.11 -63.21
CA ASP A 4 -48.00 -8.63 -62.28
C ASP A 4 -47.01 -7.51 -61.91
N ASN A 5 -47.17 -6.97 -60.73
CA ASN A 5 -46.21 -6.02 -60.16
C ASN A 5 -45.31 -6.76 -59.19
N LYS A 6 -44.18 -7.24 -59.72
CA LYS A 6 -43.11 -7.92 -58.93
C LYS A 6 -42.18 -6.90 -58.30
N PRO A 7 -41.94 -6.90 -56.98
CA PRO A 7 -41.02 -5.95 -56.37
C PRO A 7 -39.57 -6.31 -56.74
N GLU A 8 -38.82 -5.34 -57.27
CA GLU A 8 -37.39 -5.45 -57.53
C GLU A 8 -36.62 -5.47 -56.22
N ASP A 9 -35.94 -6.59 -55.96
CA ASP A 9 -34.94 -6.73 -54.90
C ASP A 9 -33.75 -5.81 -55.18
N LYS A 10 -33.73 -4.63 -54.57
CA LYS A 10 -32.54 -3.75 -54.55
C LYS A 10 -31.44 -4.42 -53.75
N LYS A 11 -30.55 -5.15 -54.42
CA LYS A 11 -29.29 -5.65 -53.86
C LYS A 11 -28.46 -4.47 -53.35
N LEU A 12 -28.39 -4.30 -52.03
CA LEU A 12 -27.51 -3.33 -51.40
C LEU A 12 -26.04 -3.65 -51.73
N SER A 13 -25.42 -2.75 -52.49
CA SER A 13 -24.01 -2.85 -52.87
C SER A 13 -23.13 -2.79 -51.60
N ARG A 14 -22.10 -3.63 -51.52
CA ARG A 14 -21.10 -3.60 -50.42
C ARG A 14 -20.52 -2.19 -50.19
N ARG A 15 -20.46 -1.40 -51.25
CA ARG A 15 -19.97 -0.01 -51.22
C ARG A 15 -20.94 0.93 -50.49
N SER A 16 -22.27 0.75 -50.64
CA SER A 16 -23.27 1.57 -49.95
C SER A 16 -23.40 1.18 -48.47
N PHE A 17 -23.08 -0.05 -48.11
CA PHE A 17 -23.02 -0.50 -46.73
C PHE A 17 -21.83 0.13 -46.00
N LEU A 18 -20.63 0.10 -46.61
CA LEU A 18 -19.44 0.70 -46.05
C LEU A 18 -19.53 2.23 -45.92
N SER A 19 -20.14 2.93 -46.85
CA SER A 19 -20.32 4.39 -46.73
C SER A 19 -21.31 4.77 -45.61
N LYS A 20 -22.35 3.97 -45.38
CA LYS A 20 -23.27 4.17 -44.25
C LYS A 20 -22.66 3.80 -42.90
N ALA A 21 -21.80 2.77 -42.85
CA ALA A 21 -21.06 2.41 -41.64
C ALA A 21 -20.03 3.50 -41.27
N ALA A 22 -19.35 4.08 -42.25
CA ALA A 22 -18.36 5.16 -42.01
C ALA A 22 -19.04 6.47 -41.55
N ALA A 23 -20.25 6.77 -42.00
CA ALA A 23 -21.01 7.93 -41.54
C ALA A 23 -21.58 7.74 -40.12
N GLY A 24 -21.85 6.49 -39.70
CA GLY A 24 -22.34 6.17 -38.37
C GLY A 24 -21.22 6.23 -37.30
N THR A 25 -19.96 5.92 -37.67
CA THR A 25 -18.83 5.97 -36.71
C THR A 25 -18.31 7.39 -36.50
N ALA A 26 -18.44 8.30 -37.44
CA ALA A 26 -18.03 9.69 -37.26
C ALA A 26 -18.94 10.47 -36.29
N GLY A 27 -20.21 10.08 -36.16
CA GLY A 27 -21.15 10.68 -35.21
C GLY A 27 -21.03 10.16 -33.78
N ALA A 28 -20.54 8.92 -33.59
CA ALA A 28 -20.39 8.32 -32.27
C ALA A 28 -19.11 8.78 -31.55
N ALA A 29 -18.09 9.27 -32.27
CA ALA A 29 -16.85 9.79 -31.68
C ALA A 29 -17.02 11.20 -31.10
N ALA A 30 -18.13 11.92 -31.38
CA ALA A 30 -18.37 13.25 -30.83
C ALA A 30 -19.24 13.27 -29.58
N LEU A 31 -19.82 12.13 -29.21
CA LEU A 31 -20.45 11.96 -27.90
C LEU A 31 -19.36 11.51 -26.96
N GLY A 32 -18.61 12.48 -26.43
CA GLY A 32 -17.73 12.25 -25.29
C GLY A 32 -18.59 11.63 -24.18
N PHE A 33 -18.47 10.32 -24.00
CA PHE A 33 -19.02 9.70 -22.81
C PHE A 33 -18.38 10.43 -21.63
N PRO A 34 -19.17 11.07 -20.73
CA PRO A 34 -18.58 11.56 -19.53
C PRO A 34 -17.92 10.36 -18.88
N MET A 35 -16.58 10.29 -18.92
CA MET A 35 -15.84 9.42 -18.04
C MET A 35 -16.23 9.89 -16.64
N ILE A 36 -17.21 9.23 -16.06
CA ILE A 36 -17.50 9.36 -14.64
C ILE A 36 -16.26 8.75 -13.98
N SER A 37 -15.25 9.59 -13.79
CA SER A 37 -14.18 9.31 -12.85
C SER A 37 -14.88 9.21 -11.51
N VAL A 38 -15.26 8.00 -11.11
CA VAL A 38 -15.66 7.72 -9.74
C VAL A 38 -14.41 7.99 -8.93
N ALA A 39 -14.30 9.19 -8.40
CA ALA A 39 -13.25 9.54 -7.48
C ALA A 39 -13.42 8.62 -6.26
N GLN A 40 -12.67 7.54 -6.26
CA GLN A 40 -12.65 6.61 -5.14
C GLN A 40 -12.14 7.40 -3.94
N SER A 41 -12.94 7.44 -2.87
CA SER A 41 -12.54 8.12 -1.64
C SER A 41 -11.15 7.62 -1.21
N PRO A 42 -10.22 8.50 -0.83
CA PRO A 42 -8.90 8.08 -0.38
C PRO A 42 -9.00 7.11 0.78
N ILE A 43 -8.18 6.06 0.76
CA ILE A 43 -7.96 5.21 1.92
C ILE A 43 -7.11 6.02 2.89
N THR A 44 -7.67 6.36 4.06
CA THR A 44 -6.94 7.08 5.10
C THR A 44 -6.44 6.08 6.13
N MET A 45 -5.14 6.12 6.44
CA MET A 45 -4.49 5.29 7.44
C MET A 45 -3.91 6.17 8.55
N ARG A 46 -4.22 5.84 9.78
CA ARG A 46 -3.66 6.49 10.98
C ARG A 46 -2.52 5.65 11.52
N TRP A 47 -1.33 6.22 11.47
CA TRP A 47 -0.11 5.62 11.99
C TRP A 47 0.38 6.41 13.20
N GLN A 48 1.14 5.77 14.05
CA GLN A 48 1.85 6.41 15.14
C GLN A 48 3.31 5.98 15.17
N SER A 49 4.19 6.92 15.49
CA SER A 49 5.61 6.67 15.74
C SER A 49 5.83 6.41 17.25
N THR A 50 6.85 5.65 17.59
CA THR A 50 7.31 5.47 18.98
C THR A 50 8.15 6.64 19.48
N TRP A 51 8.43 7.64 18.63
CA TRP A 51 9.27 8.80 18.96
C TRP A 51 8.46 10.11 19.08
N PRO A 52 8.96 11.07 19.91
CA PRO A 52 8.37 12.39 20.02
C PRO A 52 8.37 13.16 18.68
N ALA A 53 7.52 14.20 18.57
CA ALA A 53 7.34 14.97 17.33
C ALA A 53 8.60 15.68 16.80
N LYS A 54 9.59 15.94 17.67
CA LYS A 54 10.85 16.61 17.29
C LYS A 54 12.02 15.64 17.10
N ASP A 55 11.75 14.34 17.11
CA ASP A 55 12.75 13.32 16.96
C ASP A 55 13.00 13.02 15.47
N ILE A 56 14.26 12.80 15.09
CA ILE A 56 14.66 12.53 13.71
C ILE A 56 13.98 11.26 13.15
N PHE A 57 13.75 10.25 13.98
CA PHE A 57 13.06 9.04 13.55
C PHE A 57 11.58 9.29 13.26
N HIS A 58 10.95 10.22 13.98
CA HIS A 58 9.60 10.65 13.64
C HIS A 58 9.56 11.41 12.32
N GLU A 59 10.54 12.27 12.05
CA GLU A 59 10.68 12.97 10.76
C GLU A 59 10.86 11.97 9.61
N TYR A 60 11.62 10.91 9.78
CA TYR A 60 11.75 9.84 8.77
C TYR A 60 10.43 9.13 8.50
N ALA A 61 9.63 8.87 9.53
CA ALA A 61 8.31 8.28 9.34
C ALA A 61 7.37 9.21 8.58
N GLN A 62 7.44 10.53 8.84
CA GLN A 62 6.69 11.53 8.10
C GLN A 62 7.16 11.65 6.64
N ASP A 63 8.47 11.63 6.38
CA ASP A 63 9.01 11.65 5.01
C ASP A 63 8.53 10.42 4.22
N PHE A 64 8.56 9.24 4.81
CA PHE A 64 7.99 8.04 4.21
C PHE A 64 6.51 8.22 3.85
N ALA A 65 5.69 8.67 4.81
CA ALA A 65 4.27 8.88 4.58
C ALA A 65 4.01 9.91 3.47
N ASN A 66 4.75 11.02 3.46
CA ASN A 66 4.64 12.06 2.44
C ASN A 66 4.98 11.54 1.04
N ARG A 67 6.02 10.72 0.91
CA ARG A 67 6.40 10.08 -0.36
C ARG A 67 5.33 9.12 -0.85
N VAL A 68 4.82 8.25 0.02
CA VAL A 68 3.76 7.29 -0.33
C VAL A 68 2.48 8.03 -0.71
N ASN A 69 2.08 9.05 0.05
CA ASN A 69 0.91 9.88 -0.24
C ASN A 69 1.05 10.55 -1.62
N GLY A 70 2.22 11.13 -1.93
CA GLY A 70 2.50 11.72 -3.24
C GLY A 70 2.45 10.72 -4.39
N MET A 71 3.08 9.56 -4.23
CA MET A 71 3.09 8.49 -5.25
C MET A 71 1.72 7.86 -5.49
N SER A 72 0.84 7.89 -4.49
CA SER A 72 -0.49 7.28 -4.60
C SER A 72 -1.46 8.05 -5.50
N GLY A 73 -1.11 9.28 -5.90
CA GLY A 73 -2.01 10.14 -6.67
C GLY A 73 -3.31 10.48 -5.93
N GLY A 74 -3.26 10.57 -4.59
CA GLY A 74 -4.41 10.87 -3.75
C GLY A 74 -5.27 9.66 -3.37
N ARG A 75 -4.91 8.44 -3.76
CA ARG A 75 -5.65 7.22 -3.41
C ARG A 75 -5.37 6.73 -1.98
N LEU A 76 -4.22 7.07 -1.43
CA LEU A 76 -3.81 6.73 -0.07
C LEU A 76 -3.38 7.97 0.67
N LYS A 77 -3.80 8.10 1.93
CA LYS A 77 -3.39 9.14 2.86
C LYS A 77 -2.94 8.49 4.17
N ILE A 78 -1.63 8.47 4.40
CA ILE A 78 -1.04 8.05 5.68
C ILE A 78 -0.84 9.31 6.51
N GLU A 79 -1.38 9.33 7.72
CA GLU A 79 -1.14 10.35 8.74
C GLU A 79 -0.28 9.73 9.86
N VAL A 80 0.89 10.31 10.13
CA VAL A 80 1.81 9.80 11.15
C VAL A 80 1.75 10.71 12.37
N LEU A 81 1.30 10.16 13.48
CA LEU A 81 1.19 10.81 14.77
C LEU A 81 2.45 10.57 15.61
N PRO A 82 2.87 11.52 16.48
CA PRO A 82 3.98 11.29 17.39
C PRO A 82 3.61 10.34 18.54
N ALA A 83 4.63 9.89 19.26
CA ALA A 83 4.46 9.04 20.44
C ALA A 83 3.49 9.67 21.46
N GLY A 84 2.59 8.86 21.99
CA GLY A 84 1.62 9.26 23.00
C GLY A 84 0.37 9.97 22.46
N ALA A 85 0.25 10.17 21.15
CA ALA A 85 -0.93 10.82 20.57
C ALA A 85 -2.20 9.94 20.67
N VAL A 86 -2.06 8.62 20.52
CA VAL A 86 -3.15 7.65 20.65
C VAL A 86 -2.85 6.67 21.78
N VAL A 87 -1.67 6.04 21.74
CA VAL A 87 -1.21 5.08 22.76
C VAL A 87 0.21 5.41 23.19
N LYS A 88 0.65 4.89 24.33
CA LYS A 88 2.05 4.99 24.74
C LYS A 88 2.96 4.28 23.75
N ALA A 89 4.24 4.68 23.67
CA ALA A 89 5.19 4.16 22.68
C ALA A 89 5.30 2.62 22.72
N PHE A 90 5.34 2.03 23.90
CA PHE A 90 5.47 0.59 24.07
C PHE A 90 4.18 -0.21 23.83
N ASP A 91 3.03 0.46 23.80
CA ASP A 91 1.72 -0.17 23.53
C ASP A 91 1.38 -0.14 22.02
N LEU A 92 2.28 0.39 21.18
CA LEU A 92 2.02 0.60 19.76
C LEU A 92 1.79 -0.70 19.00
N LEU A 93 2.59 -1.74 19.25
CA LEU A 93 2.46 -3.03 18.55
C LEU A 93 1.08 -3.66 18.81
N ASP A 94 0.64 -3.66 20.04
CA ASP A 94 -0.67 -4.16 20.46
C ASP A 94 -1.81 -3.33 19.86
N ALA A 95 -1.67 -2.00 19.80
CA ALA A 95 -2.64 -1.11 19.19
C ALA A 95 -2.82 -1.36 17.68
N VAL A 96 -1.72 -1.64 16.97
CA VAL A 96 -1.76 -2.01 15.54
C VAL A 96 -2.38 -3.40 15.38
N SER A 97 -1.95 -4.39 16.17
CA SER A 97 -2.51 -5.74 16.13
C SER A 97 -4.03 -5.78 16.37
N LYS A 98 -4.52 -4.90 17.24
CA LYS A 98 -5.97 -4.77 17.55
C LYS A 98 -6.73 -3.85 16.59
N GLY A 99 -6.08 -3.26 15.60
CA GLY A 99 -6.72 -2.35 14.66
C GLY A 99 -7.11 -0.98 15.24
N THR A 100 -6.58 -0.59 16.41
CA THR A 100 -6.76 0.77 16.96
C THR A 100 -6.02 1.81 16.13
N LEU A 101 -4.91 1.40 15.56
CA LEU A 101 -4.11 2.11 14.58
C LEU A 101 -3.92 1.23 13.34
N ASP A 102 -3.87 1.84 12.16
CA ASP A 102 -3.67 1.13 10.90
C ASP A 102 -2.20 0.76 10.67
N GLY A 103 -1.29 1.39 11.40
CA GLY A 103 0.13 1.10 11.32
C GLY A 103 0.95 1.83 12.37
N GLY A 104 2.22 1.44 12.46
CA GLY A 104 3.15 2.00 13.42
C GLY A 104 4.57 2.07 12.88
N HIS A 105 5.35 2.99 13.41
CA HIS A 105 6.78 3.12 13.15
C HIS A 105 7.53 3.01 14.48
N GLY A 106 8.36 1.99 14.63
CA GLY A 106 9.05 1.71 15.89
C GLY A 106 10.21 0.73 15.74
N VAL A 107 10.83 0.42 16.85
CA VAL A 107 11.90 -0.58 16.95
C VAL A 107 11.34 -1.83 17.61
N VAL A 108 11.52 -2.96 16.95
CA VAL A 108 10.99 -4.27 17.41
C VAL A 108 11.44 -4.60 18.83
N ALA A 109 12.68 -4.24 19.22
CA ALA A 109 13.21 -4.47 20.55
C ALA A 109 12.43 -3.82 21.69
N TYR A 110 11.63 -2.80 21.43
CA TYR A 110 10.81 -2.14 22.46
C TYR A 110 9.75 -3.07 23.08
N TRP A 111 9.41 -4.14 22.40
CA TRP A 111 8.40 -5.12 22.85
C TRP A 111 9.03 -6.36 23.50
N TYR A 112 10.25 -6.23 24.06
CA TYR A 112 10.94 -7.31 24.76
C TYR A 112 10.12 -7.91 25.93
N GLY A 113 9.19 -7.13 26.49
CA GLY A 113 8.29 -7.57 27.53
C GLY A 113 7.31 -8.65 27.07
N GLU A 114 6.98 -8.70 25.78
CA GLU A 114 6.11 -9.72 25.19
C GLU A 114 6.87 -11.04 25.02
N ASN A 115 8.08 -10.97 24.50
CA ASN A 115 8.95 -12.13 24.31
C ASN A 115 10.39 -11.66 24.07
N SER A 116 11.36 -12.30 24.73
CA SER A 116 12.79 -12.00 24.57
C SER A 116 13.30 -12.20 23.13
N ALA A 117 12.68 -13.08 22.35
CA ALA A 117 13.01 -13.28 20.94
C ALA A 117 12.80 -12.00 20.12
N VAL A 118 11.84 -11.16 20.48
CA VAL A 118 11.58 -9.86 19.84
C VAL A 118 12.76 -8.92 20.04
N ALA A 119 13.34 -8.89 21.26
CA ALA A 119 14.51 -8.09 21.56
C ALA A 119 15.74 -8.60 20.82
N LEU A 120 15.96 -9.90 20.82
CA LEU A 120 17.08 -10.52 20.12
C LEU A 120 17.02 -10.29 18.62
N TRP A 121 15.83 -10.38 18.02
CA TRP A 121 15.66 -10.10 16.61
C TRP A 121 15.91 -8.62 16.29
N GLY A 122 15.41 -7.69 17.12
CA GLY A 122 15.44 -6.25 16.85
C GLY A 122 16.74 -5.54 17.25
N SER A 123 17.48 -6.06 18.23
CA SER A 123 18.69 -5.44 18.78
C SER A 123 19.67 -6.48 19.33
N GLY A 124 19.57 -7.71 18.87
CA GLY A 124 20.50 -8.76 19.26
C GLY A 124 21.90 -8.53 18.71
N PRO A 125 22.88 -9.35 19.13
CA PRO A 125 24.24 -9.25 18.65
C PRO A 125 24.27 -9.47 17.13
N ALA A 126 24.92 -8.56 16.43
CA ALA A 126 24.97 -8.57 14.97
C ALA A 126 25.93 -9.63 14.39
N TYR A 127 26.70 -10.31 15.22
CA TYR A 127 27.68 -11.34 14.82
C TYR A 127 28.62 -10.88 13.68
N GLY A 128 29.03 -9.61 13.71
CA GLY A 128 29.91 -9.01 12.70
C GLY A 128 29.19 -8.50 11.44
N MET A 129 27.87 -8.61 11.37
CA MET A 129 27.11 -8.03 10.25
C MET A 129 27.02 -6.51 10.38
N ASP A 130 27.27 -5.80 9.29
CA ASP A 130 26.95 -4.38 9.18
C ASP A 130 25.43 -4.17 8.92
N PRO A 131 24.91 -2.94 8.99
CA PRO A 131 23.49 -2.67 8.79
C PRO A 131 22.93 -3.14 7.43
N ASN A 132 23.72 -3.10 6.36
CA ASN A 132 23.31 -3.58 5.04
C ASN A 132 23.25 -5.10 5.00
N MET A 133 24.16 -5.77 5.68
CA MET A 133 24.14 -7.24 5.83
C MET A 133 22.91 -7.69 6.64
N VAL A 134 22.54 -6.95 7.69
CA VAL A 134 21.31 -7.21 8.46
C VAL A 134 20.09 -7.02 7.58
N LEU A 135 20.04 -5.96 6.76
CA LEU A 135 18.96 -5.73 5.81
C LEU A 135 18.87 -6.84 4.75
N ALA A 136 20.01 -7.29 4.24
CA ALA A 136 20.06 -8.41 3.30
C ALA A 136 19.60 -9.73 3.95
N TRP A 137 20.05 -10.01 5.18
CA TRP A 137 19.58 -11.16 5.95
C TRP A 137 18.06 -11.10 6.18
N HIS A 138 17.53 -9.94 6.55
CA HIS A 138 16.08 -9.76 6.72
C HIS A 138 15.31 -10.12 5.45
N ASN A 139 15.73 -9.60 4.31
CA ASN A 139 14.99 -9.76 3.05
C ASN A 139 15.22 -11.11 2.36
N TYR A 140 16.41 -11.71 2.50
CA TYR A 140 16.83 -12.86 1.70
C TYR A 140 17.35 -14.03 2.54
N GLY A 141 17.70 -13.81 3.81
CA GLY A 141 18.29 -14.80 4.71
C GLY A 141 17.33 -15.41 5.73
N GLY A 142 16.02 -15.17 5.58
CA GLY A 142 15.01 -15.73 6.48
C GLY A 142 14.66 -14.87 7.69
N GLY A 143 15.29 -13.69 7.87
CA GLY A 143 15.01 -12.80 9.01
C GLY A 143 13.56 -12.33 9.08
N ARG A 144 12.95 -12.03 7.95
CA ARG A 144 11.53 -11.66 7.87
C ARG A 144 10.63 -12.80 8.31
N GLN A 145 10.86 -14.01 7.78
CA GLN A 145 10.08 -15.18 8.16
C GLN A 145 10.17 -15.47 9.66
N MET A 146 11.36 -15.35 10.22
CA MET A 146 11.58 -15.54 11.67
C MET A 146 10.75 -14.53 12.49
N LEU A 147 10.71 -13.26 12.11
CA LEU A 147 9.91 -12.25 12.80
C LEU A 147 8.42 -12.53 12.68
N ASP A 148 7.94 -12.90 11.48
CA ASP A 148 6.54 -13.28 11.24
C ASP A 148 6.13 -14.49 12.12
N ASP A 149 7.02 -15.46 12.31
CA ASP A 149 6.78 -16.63 13.15
C ASP A 149 6.75 -16.26 14.64
N ILE A 150 7.61 -15.34 15.08
CA ILE A 150 7.56 -14.77 16.44
C ILE A 150 6.21 -14.09 16.67
N TYR A 151 5.76 -13.21 15.77
CA TYR A 151 4.49 -12.51 15.91
C TYR A 151 3.30 -13.47 15.93
N LYS A 152 3.28 -14.49 15.08
CA LYS A 152 2.26 -15.54 15.10
C LYS A 152 2.24 -16.29 16.43
N SER A 153 3.41 -16.60 17.01
CA SER A 153 3.49 -17.29 18.31
C SER A 153 2.94 -16.45 19.46
N LEU A 154 2.92 -15.13 19.31
CA LEU A 154 2.37 -14.18 20.25
C LEU A 154 0.90 -13.81 19.96
N ASN A 155 0.28 -14.43 18.93
CA ASN A 155 -1.05 -14.10 18.43
C ASN A 155 -1.21 -12.63 18.02
N LEU A 156 -0.16 -12.04 17.48
CA LEU A 156 -0.16 -10.67 16.96
C LEU A 156 -0.50 -10.69 15.47
N ASP A 157 -1.54 -9.96 15.08
CA ASP A 157 -1.94 -9.77 13.68
C ASP A 157 -1.28 -8.51 13.12
N VAL A 158 -0.01 -8.62 12.80
CA VAL A 158 0.79 -7.52 12.23
C VAL A 158 1.69 -8.01 11.11
N GLN A 159 1.91 -7.14 10.13
CA GLN A 159 2.90 -7.34 9.09
C GLN A 159 4.01 -6.30 9.24
N SER A 160 5.27 -6.77 9.30
CA SER A 160 6.42 -5.91 9.48
C SER A 160 7.19 -5.69 8.18
N PHE A 161 7.66 -4.46 8.02
CA PHE A 161 8.56 -4.07 6.96
C PHE A 161 9.75 -3.37 7.58
N LEU A 162 10.96 -3.82 7.27
CA LEU A 162 12.16 -3.15 7.72
C LEU A 162 12.31 -1.83 6.95
N TYR A 163 12.19 -0.73 7.67
CA TYR A 163 12.21 0.62 7.10
C TYR A 163 13.62 1.09 6.74
N GLY A 164 14.58 0.74 7.55
CA GLY A 164 15.99 1.07 7.35
C GLY A 164 16.90 0.22 8.23
N PRO A 165 18.17 0.08 7.85
CA PRO A 165 19.13 -0.65 8.66
C PRO A 165 19.42 0.10 9.96
N MET A 166 19.34 -0.62 11.07
CA MET A 166 19.84 -0.12 12.36
C MET A 166 21.36 -0.28 12.42
N PRO A 167 22.10 0.68 13.02
CA PRO A 167 23.52 0.45 13.29
C PRO A 167 23.66 -0.77 14.21
N THR A 168 24.72 -1.55 13.96
CA THR A 168 25.05 -2.70 14.81
C THR A 168 25.31 -2.23 16.23
N GLN A 169 24.71 -2.89 17.18
CA GLN A 169 25.03 -2.69 18.59
C GLN A 169 26.32 -3.47 18.92
N PRO A 170 27.25 -2.90 19.70
CA PRO A 170 28.48 -3.58 20.10
C PRO A 170 28.21 -4.79 21.01
#